data_85c61a70a8894214a914ccbdbe3e7314
#
_entry.id   85c61a70a8894214a914ccbdbe3e7314
#
_cell.length_a   1.000
_cell.length_b   1.000
_cell.length_c   1.000
_cell.angle_alpha   90.00
_cell.angle_beta   90.00
_cell.angle_gamma   90.00
#
_symmetry.space_group_name_H-M   'P 1'
#
loop_
_entity.id
_entity.type
_entity.pdbx_description
1 polymer ?
#
loop_
_entity_poly.entity_id
_entity_poly.type
_entity_poly.pdbx_seq_one_letter_code
_entity_poly.pdbx_strand_id
1 'polypeptide(L)'
;MDQSNTPIWPLPLALAAVLLLSACGQAPEATQQMPAAQVSVAEVIEQPINEWDEFTGRLEAPESVDVRPRVSGFIDRVAFDEGSLVKKGDLLFQIDPRPFEAEVKRLEAQLQQARASQARTVSEARRGERLRKSNAISAELADARSSAAQEAQAAVAGIQAELDNARLNLSFTRVTAPIDGRVSRAEITEGNLVNAGQSLLTTLVSTDMVYAYFDVDERVFLKYVELARQAGGQTRDASPVYLGLSSEEGHPHLGELDFLDNQVNPQTGTIRGRAVFDNRDGHFTPGLYARLKLVGSSQYAAALIKDEAVGTDLGKKFVLVLDKDNAVQYRAIELGPKLEGLRIVRSGLAKGEKIVVNGLQRAFPGSTVDPKSVPMADEATLAQLARLRQSVEERDSPRVAKQDINNDKPRG
;
A
#
# COMPACT_ATOMS: atom_id res chain seq x y z
N MET A 1 50.66 0.85 97.32
CA MET A 1 52.08 0.98 97.05
C MET A 1 52.19 1.89 95.86
N ASP A 2 52.27 3.15 96.01
CA ASP A 2 53.51 3.89 96.20
C ASP A 2 54.26 4.02 94.87
N GLN A 3 54.62 5.10 94.29
CA GLN A 3 54.99 6.49 94.69
C GLN A 3 55.04 7.34 93.39
N SER A 4 54.43 8.43 93.33
CA SER A 4 55.02 9.83 93.29
C SER A 4 56.29 9.97 92.44
N ASN A 5 56.26 10.91 91.48
CA ASN A 5 57.07 12.11 91.51
C ASN A 5 56.73 13.11 90.40
N THR A 6 56.41 14.33 90.78
CA THR A 6 56.48 15.57 90.03
C THR A 6 57.87 16.20 90.19
N PRO A 7 58.22 17.37 89.70
CA PRO A 7 57.98 18.11 88.47
C PRO A 7 59.30 18.53 87.77
N ILE A 8 59.32 19.30 86.69
CA ILE A 8 60.15 20.49 86.50
C ILE A 8 59.76 21.17 85.19
N TRP A 9 59.30 22.42 85.29
CA TRP A 9 59.13 23.39 84.24
C TRP A 9 60.47 23.95 83.77
N PRO A 10 60.67 24.29 82.54
CA PRO A 10 61.18 25.62 82.20
C PRO A 10 60.39 26.31 81.07
N LEU A 11 59.98 27.44 81.39
CA LEU A 11 59.35 28.56 80.70
C LEU A 11 60.36 29.36 79.86
N PRO A 12 60.94 28.88 78.76
CA PRO A 12 61.23 29.81 77.67
C PRO A 12 60.91 29.22 76.25
N LEU A 13 60.23 28.15 76.13
CA LEU A 13 59.85 27.63 74.76
C LEU A 13 58.50 28.13 74.22
N ALA A 14 57.72 28.81 75.06
CA ALA A 14 56.41 29.31 74.69
C ALA A 14 56.42 30.58 73.83
N LEU A 15 57.53 31.40 73.87
CA LEU A 15 57.63 32.68 73.16
C LEU A 15 58.12 32.51 71.70
N ALA A 16 58.76 31.39 71.37
CA ALA A 16 59.23 31.11 69.96
C ALA A 16 58.15 30.51 69.10
N ALA A 17 57.11 29.84 69.67
CA ALA A 17 56.03 29.23 68.94
C ALA A 17 54.95 30.22 68.38
N VAL A 18 54.84 31.42 69.00
CA VAL A 18 53.85 32.42 68.60
C VAL A 18 54.31 33.26 67.35
N LEU A 19 55.61 33.36 67.07
CA LEU A 19 56.18 34.12 65.97
C LEU A 19 56.26 33.31 64.66
N LEU A 20 56.01 31.98 64.68
CA LEU A 20 56.00 31.16 63.51
C LEU A 20 54.58 30.87 62.95
N LEU A 21 53.52 31.30 63.60
CA LEU A 21 52.14 31.18 63.13
C LEU A 21 51.58 32.34 62.32
N SER A 22 52.33 33.43 62.18
CA SER A 22 51.90 34.61 61.43
C SER A 22 52.42 34.67 59.97
N ALA A 23 53.07 33.60 59.46
CA ALA A 23 53.63 33.55 58.13
C ALA A 23 52.80 32.67 57.12
N CYS A 24 51.58 32.22 57.48
CA CYS A 24 50.64 31.69 56.50
C CYS A 24 49.77 32.83 55.97
N GLY A 25 50.40 33.73 55.17
CA GLY A 25 49.68 34.61 54.29
C GLY A 25 48.89 33.75 53.32
N GLN A 26 47.57 33.96 53.23
CA GLN A 26 46.71 33.46 52.15
C GLN A 26 47.38 33.79 50.83
N ALA A 27 47.88 32.72 50.17
CA ALA A 27 48.15 32.83 48.78
C ALA A 27 46.79 33.05 48.06
N PRO A 28 46.72 34.06 47.15
CA PRO A 28 45.51 34.20 46.35
C PRO A 28 45.25 32.83 45.68
N GLU A 29 44.05 32.28 45.93
CA GLU A 29 43.54 31.16 45.11
C GLU A 29 43.66 31.58 43.65
N ALA A 30 44.75 31.21 43.00
CA ALA A 30 44.79 31.18 41.57
C ALA A 30 43.71 30.16 41.20
N THR A 31 42.54 30.67 40.81
CA THR A 31 41.53 29.92 40.12
C THR A 31 42.26 29.28 38.94
N GLN A 32 42.73 28.03 39.10
CA GLN A 32 43.20 27.23 37.98
C GLN A 32 42.01 27.09 37.06
N GLN A 33 41.89 28.00 36.08
CA GLN A 33 41.05 27.80 34.93
C GLN A 33 41.54 26.53 34.29
N MET A 34 40.84 25.44 34.57
CA MET A 34 41.07 24.22 33.79
C MET A 34 41.01 24.59 32.32
N PRO A 35 41.97 24.16 31.51
CA PRO A 35 41.95 24.44 30.07
C PRO A 35 40.61 24.03 29.51
N ALA A 36 39.98 24.90 28.75
CA ALA A 36 38.67 24.64 28.14
C ALA A 36 38.69 23.32 27.40
N ALA A 37 37.76 22.45 27.72
CA ALA A 37 37.70 21.12 27.11
C ALA A 37 37.50 21.24 25.60
N GLN A 38 38.37 20.60 24.82
CA GLN A 38 38.20 20.57 23.37
C GLN A 38 37.02 19.65 23.01
N VAL A 39 36.07 20.19 22.24
CA VAL A 39 34.88 19.51 21.75
C VAL A 39 34.69 19.73 20.25
N SER A 40 34.16 18.76 19.53
CA SER A 40 33.76 18.99 18.16
C SER A 40 32.34 19.53 18.11
N VAL A 41 32.16 20.61 17.35
CA VAL A 41 30.86 21.28 17.20
C VAL A 41 30.46 21.34 15.74
N ALA A 42 29.16 21.22 15.47
CA ALA A 42 28.61 21.37 14.13
C ALA A 42 27.40 22.27 14.16
N GLU A 43 27.17 22.97 13.07
CA GLU A 43 26.01 23.83 12.87
C GLU A 43 24.79 23.01 12.46
N VAL A 44 23.63 23.29 13.09
CA VAL A 44 22.36 22.64 12.80
C VAL A 44 21.92 22.96 11.38
N ILE A 45 21.70 21.92 10.57
CA ILE A 45 21.15 22.02 9.22
C ILE A 45 19.64 22.09 9.33
N GLU A 46 19.01 23.06 8.67
CA GLU A 46 17.56 23.11 8.51
C GLU A 46 17.17 22.84 7.07
N GLN A 47 16.26 21.88 6.88
CA GLN A 47 15.73 21.56 5.57
C GLN A 47 14.22 21.33 5.61
N PRO A 48 13.49 21.73 4.54
CA PRO A 48 12.11 21.30 4.37
C PRO A 48 12.10 19.81 4.10
N ILE A 49 11.39 19.06 4.90
CA ILE A 49 11.24 17.60 4.76
C ILE A 49 9.79 17.20 4.94
N ASN A 50 9.48 16.04 4.39
CA ASN A 50 8.31 15.25 4.74
C ASN A 50 8.79 14.02 5.51
N GLU A 51 8.13 13.68 6.59
CA GLU A 51 8.34 12.37 7.20
C GLU A 51 7.64 11.29 6.37
N TRP A 52 8.20 10.09 6.43
CA TRP A 52 7.68 8.93 5.72
C TRP A 52 7.33 7.86 6.73
N ASP A 53 6.23 7.17 6.47
CA ASP A 53 5.92 5.92 7.16
C ASP A 53 6.18 4.76 6.20
N GLU A 54 6.85 3.73 6.70
CA GLU A 54 7.17 2.54 5.93
C GLU A 54 6.28 1.38 6.39
N PHE A 55 5.75 0.68 5.41
CA PHE A 55 4.87 -0.47 5.62
C PHE A 55 5.37 -1.65 4.81
N THR A 56 4.94 -2.82 5.22
CA THR A 56 5.16 -4.05 4.47
C THR A 56 3.82 -4.58 3.97
N GLY A 57 3.82 -5.08 2.74
CA GLY A 57 2.60 -5.55 2.11
C GLY A 57 2.85 -6.70 1.15
N ARG A 58 1.78 -7.10 0.49
CA ARG A 58 1.82 -8.10 -0.59
C ARG A 58 1.13 -7.56 -1.82
N LEU A 59 1.67 -7.97 -2.97
CA LEU A 59 1.08 -7.66 -4.26
C LEU A 59 -0.05 -8.65 -4.57
N GLU A 60 -1.17 -8.13 -5.04
CA GLU A 60 -2.32 -8.91 -5.46
C GLU A 60 -2.79 -8.44 -6.84
N ALA A 61 -3.33 -9.34 -7.65
CA ALA A 61 -3.96 -8.96 -8.89
C ALA A 61 -5.32 -8.27 -8.60
N PRO A 62 -5.70 -7.22 -9.34
CA PRO A 62 -7.03 -6.63 -9.25
C PRO A 62 -8.15 -7.62 -9.48
N GLU A 63 -7.97 -8.53 -10.44
CA GLU A 63 -8.92 -9.58 -10.74
C GLU A 63 -8.22 -10.93 -10.71
N SER A 64 -8.82 -11.89 -9.99
CA SER A 64 -8.41 -13.28 -9.92
C SER A 64 -9.63 -14.17 -10.07
N VAL A 65 -9.62 -15.05 -11.08
CA VAL A 65 -10.77 -15.87 -11.44
C VAL A 65 -10.38 -17.34 -11.48
N ASP A 66 -11.06 -18.15 -10.67
CA ASP A 66 -11.07 -19.59 -10.78
C ASP A 66 -11.93 -20.01 -11.98
N VAL A 67 -11.31 -20.53 -13.00
CA VAL A 67 -12.01 -21.01 -14.19
C VAL A 67 -12.59 -22.39 -13.89
N ARG A 68 -13.93 -22.49 -13.87
CA ARG A 68 -14.68 -23.72 -13.60
C ARG A 68 -15.66 -23.99 -14.72
N PRO A 69 -15.89 -25.26 -15.11
CA PRO A 69 -16.83 -25.61 -16.19
C PRO A 69 -18.28 -25.39 -15.71
N ARG A 70 -19.15 -24.97 -16.62
CA ARG A 70 -20.60 -24.84 -16.37
C ARG A 70 -21.39 -26.10 -16.72
N VAL A 71 -20.78 -27.00 -17.47
CA VAL A 71 -21.34 -28.29 -17.83
C VAL A 71 -20.35 -29.40 -17.51
N SER A 72 -20.85 -30.62 -17.23
CA SER A 72 -20.02 -31.78 -16.97
C SER A 72 -19.72 -32.52 -18.30
N GLY A 73 -18.53 -33.09 -18.41
CA GLY A 73 -18.11 -33.84 -19.59
C GLY A 73 -16.62 -34.13 -19.57
N PHE A 74 -16.11 -34.82 -20.59
CA PHE A 74 -14.69 -35.09 -20.74
C PHE A 74 -13.98 -33.87 -21.37
N ILE A 75 -12.78 -33.55 -20.91
CA ILE A 75 -11.93 -32.58 -21.60
C ILE A 75 -11.43 -33.18 -22.90
N ASP A 76 -11.82 -32.57 -24.00
CA ASP A 76 -11.41 -32.96 -25.36
C ASP A 76 -10.05 -32.35 -25.70
N ARG A 77 -9.83 -31.08 -25.31
CA ARG A 77 -8.60 -30.35 -25.62
C ARG A 77 -8.34 -29.21 -24.61
N VAL A 78 -7.06 -29.03 -24.26
CA VAL A 78 -6.51 -27.79 -23.61
C VAL A 78 -5.97 -26.92 -24.74
N ALA A 79 -6.44 -25.68 -24.84
CA ALA A 79 -6.22 -24.80 -25.99
C ALA A 79 -5.33 -23.57 -25.68
N PHE A 80 -4.55 -23.62 -24.62
CA PHE A 80 -3.62 -22.53 -24.21
C PHE A 80 -2.29 -23.11 -23.76
N ASP A 81 -1.25 -22.28 -23.80
CA ASP A 81 0.04 -22.57 -23.20
C ASP A 81 0.06 -22.10 -21.74
N GLU A 82 0.50 -22.94 -20.82
CA GLU A 82 0.56 -22.63 -19.40
C GLU A 82 1.45 -21.42 -19.12
N GLY A 83 0.96 -20.49 -18.31
CA GLY A 83 1.65 -19.23 -17.99
C GLY A 83 1.58 -18.16 -19.09
N SER A 84 0.90 -18.40 -20.20
CA SER A 84 0.75 -17.43 -21.30
C SER A 84 -0.23 -16.31 -20.95
N LEU A 85 -0.13 -15.20 -21.69
CA LEU A 85 -1.13 -14.14 -21.66
C LEU A 85 -2.29 -14.50 -22.60
N VAL A 86 -3.50 -14.34 -22.11
CA VAL A 86 -4.74 -14.60 -22.86
C VAL A 86 -5.64 -13.37 -22.80
N LYS A 87 -6.49 -13.24 -23.83
CA LYS A 87 -7.51 -12.19 -23.89
C LYS A 87 -8.88 -12.76 -23.53
N LYS A 88 -9.73 -11.91 -23.02
CA LYS A 88 -11.13 -12.23 -22.76
C LYS A 88 -11.79 -12.82 -24.01
N GLY A 89 -12.37 -14.01 -23.87
CA GLY A 89 -13.00 -14.75 -24.96
C GLY A 89 -12.10 -15.81 -25.61
N ASP A 90 -10.79 -15.81 -25.36
CA ASP A 90 -9.88 -16.85 -25.85
C ASP A 90 -10.29 -18.21 -25.30
N LEU A 91 -10.23 -19.23 -26.15
CA LEU A 91 -10.59 -20.62 -25.76
C LEU A 91 -9.50 -21.18 -24.86
N LEU A 92 -9.88 -21.63 -23.66
CA LEU A 92 -8.98 -22.26 -22.69
C LEU A 92 -9.13 -23.77 -22.72
N PHE A 93 -10.37 -24.27 -22.62
CA PHE A 93 -10.67 -25.70 -22.64
C PHE A 93 -11.83 -25.99 -23.57
N GLN A 94 -11.78 -27.14 -24.23
CA GLN A 94 -12.89 -27.71 -24.96
C GLN A 94 -13.37 -28.96 -24.20
N ILE A 95 -14.61 -28.94 -23.75
CA ILE A 95 -15.32 -30.12 -23.25
C ILE A 95 -15.95 -30.82 -24.48
N ASP A 96 -15.99 -32.16 -24.50
CA ASP A 96 -16.56 -32.93 -25.62
C ASP A 96 -17.96 -32.42 -26.01
N PRO A 97 -18.12 -31.77 -27.17
CA PRO A 97 -19.39 -31.14 -27.55
C PRO A 97 -20.40 -32.16 -28.12
N ARG A 98 -19.96 -33.36 -28.52
CA ARG A 98 -20.79 -34.35 -29.27
C ARG A 98 -22.10 -34.71 -28.58
N PRO A 99 -22.15 -34.97 -27.25
CA PRO A 99 -23.43 -35.23 -26.57
C PRO A 99 -24.38 -34.05 -26.64
N PHE A 100 -23.85 -32.81 -26.46
CA PHE A 100 -24.64 -31.58 -26.51
C PHE A 100 -25.14 -31.27 -27.93
N GLU A 101 -24.31 -31.48 -28.95
CA GLU A 101 -24.73 -31.34 -30.35
C GLU A 101 -25.83 -32.31 -30.73
N ALA A 102 -25.76 -33.58 -30.26
CA ALA A 102 -26.80 -34.57 -30.49
C ALA A 102 -28.13 -34.13 -29.87
N GLU A 103 -28.09 -33.54 -28.66
CA GLU A 103 -29.28 -33.04 -27.98
C GLU A 103 -29.89 -31.82 -28.71
N VAL A 104 -29.07 -30.88 -29.17
CA VAL A 104 -29.55 -29.77 -30.04
C VAL A 104 -30.23 -30.28 -31.27
N LYS A 105 -29.62 -31.23 -32.02
CA LYS A 105 -30.22 -31.82 -33.21
C LYS A 105 -31.54 -32.55 -32.95
N ARG A 106 -31.65 -33.26 -31.80
CA ARG A 106 -32.88 -33.91 -31.38
C ARG A 106 -34.00 -32.90 -31.17
N LEU A 107 -33.72 -31.79 -30.44
CA LEU A 107 -34.71 -30.75 -30.17
C LEU A 107 -35.07 -29.96 -31.43
N GLU A 108 -34.14 -29.72 -32.33
CA GLU A 108 -34.42 -29.12 -33.65
C GLU A 108 -35.42 -29.93 -34.46
N ALA A 109 -35.28 -31.26 -34.47
CA ALA A 109 -36.23 -32.15 -35.14
C ALA A 109 -37.61 -32.10 -34.47
N GLN A 110 -37.66 -32.08 -33.13
CA GLN A 110 -38.93 -31.97 -32.39
C GLN A 110 -39.60 -30.61 -32.65
N LEU A 111 -38.84 -29.50 -32.71
CA LEU A 111 -39.36 -28.19 -33.04
C LEU A 111 -39.99 -28.17 -34.46
N GLN A 112 -39.33 -28.82 -35.45
CA GLN A 112 -39.89 -28.92 -36.79
C GLN A 112 -41.23 -29.66 -36.77
N GLN A 113 -41.33 -30.79 -36.03
CA GLN A 113 -42.57 -31.56 -35.87
C GLN A 113 -43.68 -30.69 -35.22
N ALA A 114 -43.35 -29.97 -34.14
CA ALA A 114 -44.32 -29.10 -33.46
C ALA A 114 -44.80 -27.96 -34.35
N ARG A 115 -43.91 -27.33 -35.12
CA ARG A 115 -44.26 -26.30 -36.12
C ARG A 115 -45.18 -26.82 -37.23
N ALA A 116 -44.95 -28.05 -37.72
CA ALA A 116 -45.84 -28.65 -38.71
C ALA A 116 -47.24 -28.92 -38.12
N SER A 117 -47.32 -29.39 -36.86
CA SER A 117 -48.59 -29.56 -36.14
C SER A 117 -49.31 -28.24 -35.93
N GLN A 118 -48.63 -27.19 -35.51
CA GLN A 118 -49.15 -25.84 -35.37
C GLN A 118 -49.72 -25.31 -36.70
N ALA A 119 -48.98 -25.44 -37.80
CA ALA A 119 -49.42 -25.00 -39.11
C ALA A 119 -50.73 -25.66 -39.52
N ARG A 120 -50.85 -26.98 -39.25
CA ARG A 120 -52.08 -27.77 -39.50
C ARG A 120 -53.24 -27.23 -38.62
N THR A 121 -53.07 -27.17 -37.32
CA THR A 121 -54.15 -26.75 -36.38
C THR A 121 -54.58 -25.30 -36.61
N VAL A 122 -53.67 -24.37 -36.88
CA VAL A 122 -53.98 -23.00 -37.25
C VAL A 122 -54.80 -22.94 -38.54
N SER A 123 -54.47 -23.76 -39.57
CA SER A 123 -55.27 -23.87 -40.79
C SER A 123 -56.66 -24.40 -40.55
N GLU A 124 -56.82 -25.41 -39.68
CA GLU A 124 -58.07 -25.98 -39.25
C GLU A 124 -58.93 -24.99 -38.45
N ALA A 125 -58.35 -24.23 -37.53
CA ALA A 125 -58.98 -23.15 -36.77
C ALA A 125 -59.48 -22.03 -37.70
N ARG A 126 -58.68 -21.56 -38.66
CA ARG A 126 -59.08 -20.56 -39.63
C ARG A 126 -60.24 -21.05 -40.51
N ARG A 127 -60.20 -22.32 -40.91
CA ARG A 127 -61.32 -22.94 -41.67
C ARG A 127 -62.56 -23.07 -40.82
N GLY A 128 -62.40 -23.48 -39.54
CA GLY A 128 -63.51 -23.56 -38.58
C GLY A 128 -64.22 -22.23 -38.38
N GLU A 129 -63.48 -21.13 -38.22
CA GLU A 129 -64.02 -19.82 -38.05
C GLU A 129 -64.82 -19.33 -39.30
N ARG A 130 -64.35 -19.66 -40.52
CA ARG A 130 -65.09 -19.31 -41.75
C ARG A 130 -66.39 -20.11 -41.84
N LEU A 131 -66.39 -21.41 -41.51
CA LEU A 131 -67.56 -22.29 -41.51
C LEU A 131 -68.57 -21.89 -40.42
N ARG A 132 -68.13 -21.43 -39.27
CA ARG A 132 -68.98 -20.87 -38.20
C ARG A 132 -69.73 -19.64 -38.68
N LYS A 133 -69.05 -18.70 -39.37
CA LYS A 133 -69.67 -17.49 -39.93
C LYS A 133 -70.73 -17.81 -41.00
N SER A 134 -70.60 -18.93 -41.68
CA SER A 134 -71.62 -19.43 -42.63
C SER A 134 -72.63 -20.35 -42.01
N ASN A 135 -72.67 -20.50 -40.66
CA ASN A 135 -73.55 -21.45 -39.91
C ASN A 135 -73.39 -22.94 -40.31
N ALA A 136 -72.25 -23.33 -40.90
CA ALA A 136 -72.03 -24.70 -41.35
C ALA A 136 -71.46 -25.61 -40.26
N ILE A 137 -70.99 -25.07 -39.12
CA ILE A 137 -70.60 -25.80 -37.91
C ILE A 137 -71.06 -25.11 -36.63
N SER A 138 -71.07 -25.84 -35.51
CA SER A 138 -71.40 -25.30 -34.22
C SER A 138 -70.30 -24.34 -33.68
N ALA A 139 -70.68 -23.41 -32.80
CA ALA A 139 -69.70 -22.57 -32.11
C ALA A 139 -68.72 -23.40 -31.29
N GLU A 140 -69.20 -24.43 -30.56
CA GLU A 140 -68.34 -25.35 -29.78
C GLU A 140 -67.25 -26.02 -30.62
N LEU A 141 -67.55 -26.49 -31.83
CA LEU A 141 -66.55 -27.09 -32.71
C LEU A 141 -65.53 -26.08 -33.24
N ALA A 142 -65.95 -24.81 -33.50
CA ALA A 142 -65.03 -23.76 -33.88
C ALA A 142 -64.12 -23.38 -32.73
N ASP A 143 -64.62 -23.27 -31.49
CA ASP A 143 -63.88 -22.98 -30.27
C ASP A 143 -62.86 -24.09 -29.95
N ALA A 144 -63.29 -25.38 -30.07
CA ALA A 144 -62.39 -26.53 -29.91
C ALA A 144 -61.17 -26.47 -30.88
N ARG A 145 -61.40 -26.11 -32.16
CA ARG A 145 -60.31 -25.93 -33.13
C ARG A 145 -59.41 -24.76 -32.80
N SER A 146 -59.96 -23.66 -32.28
CA SER A 146 -59.20 -22.50 -31.83
C SER A 146 -58.31 -22.86 -30.63
N SER A 147 -58.86 -23.57 -29.65
CA SER A 147 -58.11 -24.06 -28.49
C SER A 147 -56.98 -25.00 -28.90
N ALA A 148 -57.22 -25.95 -29.83
CA ALA A 148 -56.19 -26.85 -30.36
C ALA A 148 -55.07 -26.10 -31.08
N ALA A 149 -55.39 -24.99 -31.75
CA ALA A 149 -54.36 -24.13 -32.35
C ALA A 149 -53.51 -23.37 -31.33
N GLN A 150 -54.16 -22.91 -30.22
CA GLN A 150 -53.46 -22.27 -29.11
C GLN A 150 -52.54 -23.27 -28.36
N GLU A 151 -53.01 -24.49 -28.11
CA GLU A 151 -52.22 -25.57 -27.53
C GLU A 151 -50.98 -25.90 -28.39
N ALA A 152 -51.17 -26.01 -29.68
CA ALA A 152 -50.05 -26.30 -30.60
C ALA A 152 -49.04 -25.12 -30.64
N GLN A 153 -49.54 -23.89 -30.51
CA GLN A 153 -48.66 -22.71 -30.41
C GLN A 153 -47.85 -22.71 -29.10
N ALA A 154 -48.48 -23.05 -27.98
CA ALA A 154 -47.79 -23.17 -26.67
C ALA A 154 -46.75 -24.33 -26.73
N ALA A 155 -47.06 -25.44 -27.37
CA ALA A 155 -46.10 -26.58 -27.57
C ALA A 155 -44.85 -26.14 -28.35
N VAL A 156 -45.01 -25.36 -29.43
CA VAL A 156 -43.86 -24.79 -30.18
C VAL A 156 -43.03 -23.90 -29.27
N ALA A 157 -43.63 -23.02 -28.44
CA ALA A 157 -42.90 -22.14 -27.52
C ALA A 157 -42.13 -22.93 -26.46
N GLY A 158 -42.73 -24.01 -25.93
CA GLY A 158 -42.06 -24.89 -24.96
C GLY A 158 -40.81 -25.58 -25.55
N ILE A 159 -40.93 -26.21 -26.71
CA ILE A 159 -39.79 -26.88 -27.38
C ILE A 159 -38.74 -25.87 -27.81
N GLN A 160 -39.13 -24.66 -28.22
CA GLN A 160 -38.16 -23.58 -28.54
C GLN A 160 -37.32 -23.20 -27.31
N ALA A 161 -37.94 -23.09 -26.13
CA ALA A 161 -37.24 -22.80 -24.89
C ALA A 161 -36.26 -23.92 -24.48
N GLU A 162 -36.67 -25.20 -24.68
CA GLU A 162 -35.80 -26.35 -24.45
C GLU A 162 -34.57 -26.32 -25.39
N LEU A 163 -34.81 -26.03 -26.68
CA LEU A 163 -33.73 -25.90 -27.68
C LEU A 163 -32.75 -24.79 -27.34
N ASP A 164 -33.26 -23.64 -26.88
CA ASP A 164 -32.40 -22.53 -26.53
C ASP A 164 -31.53 -22.87 -25.29
N ASN A 165 -32.08 -23.61 -24.32
CA ASN A 165 -31.32 -24.16 -23.20
C ASN A 165 -30.24 -25.15 -23.62
N ALA A 166 -30.57 -26.08 -24.55
CA ALA A 166 -29.60 -27.03 -25.08
C ALA A 166 -28.46 -26.33 -25.84
N ARG A 167 -28.76 -25.28 -26.61
CA ARG A 167 -27.75 -24.43 -27.28
C ARG A 167 -26.87 -23.70 -26.31
N LEU A 168 -27.43 -23.18 -25.20
CA LEU A 168 -26.68 -22.58 -24.16
C LEU A 168 -25.70 -23.56 -23.50
N ASN A 169 -26.17 -24.78 -23.18
CA ASN A 169 -25.31 -25.83 -22.66
C ASN A 169 -24.20 -26.23 -23.63
N LEU A 170 -24.50 -26.32 -24.95
CA LEU A 170 -23.49 -26.53 -25.97
C LEU A 170 -22.46 -25.38 -25.98
N SER A 171 -22.88 -24.15 -25.83
CA SER A 171 -21.93 -23.01 -25.76
C SER A 171 -20.98 -23.13 -24.58
N PHE A 172 -21.43 -23.66 -23.45
CA PHE A 172 -20.62 -23.85 -22.23
C PHE A 172 -19.58 -24.98 -22.36
N THR A 173 -19.64 -25.82 -23.41
CA THR A 173 -18.55 -26.76 -23.69
C THR A 173 -17.27 -26.07 -24.14
N ARG A 174 -17.37 -24.84 -24.60
CA ARG A 174 -16.22 -23.96 -24.91
C ARG A 174 -15.95 -23.07 -23.70
N VAL A 175 -14.99 -23.45 -22.86
CA VAL A 175 -14.60 -22.69 -21.71
C VAL A 175 -13.61 -21.64 -22.17
N THR A 176 -14.02 -20.37 -22.06
CA THR A 176 -13.24 -19.21 -22.52
C THR A 176 -12.76 -18.34 -21.34
N ALA A 177 -11.71 -17.57 -21.56
CA ALA A 177 -11.17 -16.61 -20.60
C ALA A 177 -12.23 -15.53 -20.27
N PRO A 178 -12.58 -15.33 -18.99
CA PRO A 178 -13.56 -14.31 -18.59
C PRO A 178 -12.97 -12.88 -18.52
N ILE A 179 -11.65 -12.77 -18.35
CA ILE A 179 -10.88 -11.51 -18.25
C ILE A 179 -9.61 -11.61 -19.11
N ASP A 180 -8.99 -10.46 -19.39
CA ASP A 180 -7.64 -10.40 -19.92
C ASP A 180 -6.64 -10.69 -18.79
N GLY A 181 -5.56 -11.43 -19.08
CA GLY A 181 -4.57 -11.69 -18.04
C GLY A 181 -3.68 -12.89 -18.32
N ARG A 182 -2.98 -13.36 -17.30
CA ARG A 182 -2.10 -14.52 -17.35
C ARG A 182 -2.83 -15.75 -16.81
N VAL A 183 -2.86 -16.79 -17.63
CA VAL A 183 -3.41 -18.09 -17.22
C VAL A 183 -2.35 -18.89 -16.45
N SER A 184 -2.79 -19.65 -15.45
CA SER A 184 -1.94 -20.57 -14.70
C SER A 184 -1.77 -21.90 -15.47
N ARG A 185 -1.31 -22.94 -14.79
CA ARG A 185 -1.25 -24.28 -15.36
C ARG A 185 -2.66 -24.89 -15.51
N ALA A 186 -2.79 -25.88 -16.34
CA ALA A 186 -3.98 -26.72 -16.41
C ALA A 186 -4.01 -27.68 -15.21
N GLU A 187 -5.00 -27.54 -14.33
CA GLU A 187 -5.19 -28.45 -13.19
C GLU A 187 -5.77 -29.80 -13.62
N ILE A 188 -6.42 -29.84 -14.79
CA ILE A 188 -7.04 -31.03 -15.37
C ILE A 188 -6.63 -31.12 -16.83
N THR A 189 -6.11 -32.29 -17.21
CA THR A 189 -5.60 -32.58 -18.57
C THR A 189 -6.67 -33.22 -19.45
N GLU A 190 -6.38 -33.35 -20.76
CA GLU A 190 -7.22 -33.97 -21.74
C GLU A 190 -7.61 -35.42 -21.36
N GLY A 191 -8.79 -35.84 -21.72
CA GLY A 191 -9.33 -37.17 -21.42
C GLY A 191 -9.94 -37.35 -20.04
N ASN A 192 -9.80 -36.37 -19.15
CA ASN A 192 -10.37 -36.42 -17.79
C ASN A 192 -11.81 -35.90 -17.76
N LEU A 193 -12.62 -36.49 -16.87
CA LEU A 193 -13.97 -36.06 -16.60
C LEU A 193 -13.98 -34.82 -15.66
N VAL A 194 -14.76 -33.82 -16.00
CA VAL A 194 -14.99 -32.64 -15.18
C VAL A 194 -16.45 -32.51 -14.77
N ASN A 195 -16.68 -31.97 -13.57
CA ASN A 195 -18.00 -31.75 -13.01
C ASN A 195 -18.33 -30.26 -12.98
N ALA A 196 -19.53 -29.89 -13.42
CA ALA A 196 -20.02 -28.52 -13.46
C ALA A 196 -19.91 -27.83 -12.09
N GLY A 197 -19.30 -26.63 -12.03
CA GLY A 197 -19.15 -25.81 -10.85
C GLY A 197 -18.15 -26.32 -9.79
N GLN A 198 -17.71 -27.56 -9.85
CA GLN A 198 -16.84 -28.16 -8.83
C GLN A 198 -15.37 -28.23 -9.26
N SER A 199 -15.11 -28.72 -10.47
CA SER A 199 -13.75 -28.90 -10.97
C SER A 199 -13.07 -27.56 -11.21
N LEU A 200 -11.89 -27.34 -10.63
CA LEU A 200 -11.03 -26.21 -10.97
C LEU A 200 -10.22 -26.60 -12.22
N LEU A 201 -10.35 -25.84 -13.29
CA LEU A 201 -9.62 -26.08 -14.53
C LEU A 201 -8.29 -25.35 -14.58
N THR A 202 -8.29 -24.08 -14.22
CA THR A 202 -7.12 -23.21 -14.10
C THR A 202 -7.50 -21.93 -13.33
N THR A 203 -6.51 -21.12 -12.98
CA THR A 203 -6.71 -19.78 -12.43
C THR A 203 -6.22 -18.75 -13.44
N LEU A 204 -6.92 -17.62 -13.54
CA LEU A 204 -6.58 -16.50 -14.40
C LEU A 204 -6.44 -15.24 -13.55
N VAL A 205 -5.35 -14.50 -13.71
CA VAL A 205 -5.09 -13.26 -12.99
C VAL A 205 -4.83 -12.12 -13.96
N SER A 206 -5.42 -10.96 -13.68
CA SER A 206 -5.13 -9.74 -14.44
C SER A 206 -3.68 -9.28 -14.23
N THR A 207 -3.08 -8.65 -15.24
CA THR A 207 -1.65 -8.29 -15.23
C THR A 207 -1.35 -6.81 -15.44
N ASP A 208 -2.30 -6.02 -15.95
CA ASP A 208 -2.04 -4.62 -16.35
C ASP A 208 -1.79 -3.68 -15.19
N MET A 209 -2.36 -4.00 -14.03
CA MET A 209 -2.18 -3.30 -12.78
C MET A 209 -1.97 -4.30 -11.65
N VAL A 210 -1.39 -3.84 -10.55
CA VAL A 210 -1.23 -4.62 -9.34
C VAL A 210 -1.61 -3.77 -8.13
N TYR A 211 -2.29 -4.42 -7.17
CA TYR A 211 -2.58 -3.85 -5.88
C TYR A 211 -1.51 -4.25 -4.87
N ALA A 212 -1.09 -3.30 -4.04
CA ALA A 212 -0.30 -3.58 -2.86
C ALA A 212 -1.18 -3.39 -1.62
N TYR A 213 -1.51 -4.48 -0.94
CA TYR A 213 -2.22 -4.43 0.34
C TYR A 213 -1.23 -4.37 1.48
N PHE A 214 -1.51 -3.50 2.44
CA PHE A 214 -0.70 -3.31 3.64
C PHE A 214 -1.57 -2.94 4.82
N ASP A 215 -1.08 -3.22 6.03
CA ASP A 215 -1.79 -2.93 7.26
C ASP A 215 -1.12 -1.75 7.98
N VAL A 216 -1.92 -0.77 8.36
CA VAL A 216 -1.51 0.49 9.01
C VAL A 216 -1.97 0.47 10.45
N ASP A 217 -1.06 0.71 11.40
CA ASP A 217 -1.40 0.84 12.83
C ASP A 217 -2.41 1.95 13.07
N GLU A 218 -3.34 1.78 14.02
CA GLU A 218 -4.37 2.75 14.40
C GLU A 218 -3.77 4.14 14.68
N ARG A 219 -2.63 4.21 15.38
CA ARG A 219 -1.95 5.48 15.68
C ARG A 219 -1.51 6.22 14.43
N VAL A 220 -0.94 5.49 13.47
CA VAL A 220 -0.50 6.04 12.19
C VAL A 220 -1.71 6.46 11.35
N PHE A 221 -2.76 5.65 11.33
CA PHE A 221 -4.02 5.99 10.68
C PHE A 221 -4.62 7.30 11.20
N LEU A 222 -4.69 7.49 12.53
CA LEU A 222 -5.20 8.73 13.13
C LEU A 222 -4.35 9.94 12.74
N LYS A 223 -3.02 9.77 12.62
CA LYS A 223 -2.12 10.81 12.10
C LYS A 223 -2.52 11.21 10.66
N TYR A 224 -2.77 10.25 9.78
CA TYR A 224 -3.20 10.53 8.40
C TYR A 224 -4.58 11.20 8.33
N VAL A 225 -5.51 10.81 9.19
CA VAL A 225 -6.84 11.46 9.29
C VAL A 225 -6.68 12.93 9.67
N GLU A 226 -5.79 13.23 10.62
CA GLU A 226 -5.55 14.63 11.04
C GLU A 226 -4.86 15.44 9.94
N LEU A 227 -3.86 14.88 9.26
CA LEU A 227 -3.22 15.50 8.09
C LEU A 227 -4.26 15.81 6.99
N ALA A 228 -5.17 14.87 6.76
CA ALA A 228 -6.27 15.04 5.84
C ALA A 228 -7.17 16.22 6.17
N ARG A 229 -7.52 16.38 7.43
CA ARG A 229 -8.35 17.50 7.91
C ARG A 229 -7.63 18.83 7.70
N GLN A 230 -6.33 18.90 8.01
CA GLN A 230 -5.53 20.11 7.85
C GLN A 230 -5.38 20.53 6.38
N ALA A 231 -5.33 19.56 5.46
CA ALA A 231 -5.30 19.80 4.02
C ALA A 231 -6.68 20.12 3.39
N GLY A 232 -7.71 20.41 4.20
CA GLY A 232 -9.03 20.80 3.72
C GLY A 232 -9.91 19.65 3.24
N GLY A 233 -9.64 18.42 3.66
CA GLY A 233 -10.46 17.24 3.38
C GLY A 233 -10.29 16.66 1.97
N GLN A 234 -9.36 17.14 1.18
CA GLN A 234 -9.07 16.68 -0.19
C GLN A 234 -8.15 15.45 -0.25
N THR A 235 -7.91 14.78 0.86
CA THR A 235 -6.98 13.64 0.95
C THR A 235 -7.52 12.33 0.37
N ARG A 236 -8.61 12.35 -0.39
CA ARG A 236 -9.02 11.19 -1.20
C ARG A 236 -8.35 11.13 -2.57
N ASP A 237 -7.72 12.23 -3.01
CA ASP A 237 -7.03 12.25 -4.28
C ASP A 237 -5.57 11.85 -4.07
N ALA A 238 -5.30 10.58 -4.39
CA ALA A 238 -4.00 10.02 -4.77
C ALA A 238 -2.79 10.46 -3.91
N SER A 239 -2.79 10.09 -2.62
CA SER A 239 -1.54 10.18 -1.87
C SER A 239 -0.48 9.28 -2.52
N PRO A 240 0.69 9.81 -2.91
CA PRO A 240 1.72 9.03 -3.56
C PRO A 240 2.24 7.95 -2.62
N VAL A 241 2.34 6.75 -3.15
CA VAL A 241 2.91 5.59 -2.48
C VAL A 241 4.10 5.10 -3.29
N TYR A 242 5.22 4.90 -2.62
CA TYR A 242 6.42 4.37 -3.25
C TYR A 242 6.58 2.91 -2.86
N LEU A 243 6.87 2.07 -3.84
CA LEU A 243 7.07 0.64 -3.66
C LEU A 243 8.49 0.24 -4.03
N GLY A 244 9.06 -0.66 -3.24
CA GLY A 244 10.28 -1.38 -3.54
C GLY A 244 10.10 -2.87 -3.31
N LEU A 245 10.57 -3.67 -4.27
CA LEU A 245 10.64 -5.12 -4.13
C LEU A 245 11.79 -5.53 -3.20
N SER A 246 11.80 -6.78 -2.74
CA SER A 246 12.83 -7.29 -1.84
C SER A 246 14.25 -7.30 -2.45
N SER A 247 14.35 -7.33 -3.78
CA SER A 247 15.62 -7.31 -4.53
C SER A 247 16.11 -5.92 -4.86
N GLU A 248 15.34 -4.87 -4.59
CA GLU A 248 15.64 -3.49 -4.98
C GLU A 248 16.14 -2.68 -3.79
N GLU A 249 17.04 -1.74 -4.07
CA GLU A 249 17.41 -0.72 -3.11
C GLU A 249 16.42 0.46 -3.18
N GLY A 250 15.92 0.90 -2.01
CA GLY A 250 14.94 1.99 -1.93
C GLY A 250 13.51 1.58 -2.35
N HIS A 251 12.78 2.54 -2.93
CA HIS A 251 11.38 2.41 -3.35
C HIS A 251 11.21 3.10 -4.72
N PRO A 252 11.67 2.50 -5.82
CA PRO A 252 11.75 3.17 -7.12
C PRO A 252 10.39 3.33 -7.83
N HIS A 253 9.38 2.56 -7.45
CA HIS A 253 8.10 2.54 -8.15
C HIS A 253 7.09 3.46 -7.49
N LEU A 254 6.48 4.34 -8.29
CA LEU A 254 5.45 5.26 -7.85
C LEU A 254 4.06 4.69 -8.16
N GLY A 255 3.22 4.68 -7.15
CA GLY A 255 1.81 4.36 -7.24
C GLY A 255 0.98 5.33 -6.41
N GLU A 256 -0.29 5.02 -6.24
CA GLU A 256 -1.25 5.86 -5.57
C GLU A 256 -2.06 5.07 -4.54
N LEU A 257 -2.29 5.66 -3.37
CA LEU A 257 -3.23 5.11 -2.39
C LEU A 257 -4.65 5.30 -2.93
N ASP A 258 -5.36 4.21 -3.20
CA ASP A 258 -6.72 4.26 -3.75
C ASP A 258 -7.80 3.80 -2.76
N PHE A 259 -7.41 3.09 -1.70
CA PHE A 259 -8.38 2.56 -0.74
C PHE A 259 -7.79 2.47 0.68
N LEU A 260 -8.62 2.84 1.65
CA LEU A 260 -8.46 2.54 3.07
C LEU A 260 -9.75 1.90 3.55
N ASP A 261 -9.64 0.82 4.32
CA ASP A 261 -10.79 0.11 4.87
C ASP A 261 -11.61 1.03 5.79
N ASN A 262 -12.86 0.69 6.00
CA ASN A 262 -13.80 1.43 6.84
C ASN A 262 -13.79 0.95 8.31
N GLN A 263 -13.03 -0.10 8.61
CA GLN A 263 -12.94 -0.71 9.94
C GLN A 263 -11.49 -1.04 10.30
N VAL A 264 -11.14 -0.73 11.56
CA VAL A 264 -9.92 -1.24 12.18
C VAL A 264 -10.16 -2.69 12.60
N ASN A 265 -9.24 -3.58 12.28
CA ASN A 265 -9.26 -4.96 12.75
C ASN A 265 -9.01 -4.98 14.27
N PRO A 266 -9.98 -5.37 15.11
CA PRO A 266 -9.82 -5.31 16.56
C PRO A 266 -8.83 -6.34 17.12
N GLN A 267 -8.46 -7.35 16.34
CA GLN A 267 -7.50 -8.37 16.76
C GLN A 267 -6.04 -7.90 16.59
N THR A 268 -5.77 -7.08 15.57
CA THR A 268 -4.43 -6.60 15.24
C THR A 268 -4.22 -5.13 15.58
N GLY A 269 -5.30 -4.34 15.77
CA GLY A 269 -5.23 -2.90 15.94
C GLY A 269 -4.78 -2.16 14.67
N THR A 270 -4.99 -2.77 13.49
CA THR A 270 -4.57 -2.21 12.21
C THR A 270 -5.76 -1.98 11.28
N ILE A 271 -5.61 -1.04 10.35
CA ILE A 271 -6.53 -0.80 9.24
C ILE A 271 -5.85 -1.16 7.93
N ARG A 272 -6.57 -1.81 7.03
CA ARG A 272 -6.03 -2.21 5.73
C ARG A 272 -6.05 -1.07 4.74
N GLY A 273 -4.89 -0.78 4.16
CA GLY A 273 -4.69 0.11 3.03
C GLY A 273 -4.41 -0.65 1.75
N ARG A 274 -4.72 -0.03 0.62
CA ARG A 274 -4.40 -0.53 -0.72
C ARG A 274 -3.84 0.60 -1.57
N ALA A 275 -2.73 0.32 -2.24
CA ALA A 275 -2.16 1.19 -3.25
C ALA A 275 -2.17 0.48 -4.61
N VAL A 276 -2.35 1.25 -5.68
CA VAL A 276 -2.38 0.76 -7.07
C VAL A 276 -1.10 1.15 -7.80
N PHE A 277 -0.57 0.20 -8.58
CA PHE A 277 0.63 0.38 -9.40
C PHE A 277 0.37 -0.10 -10.83
N ASP A 278 0.92 0.62 -11.81
CA ASP A 278 0.92 0.21 -13.22
C ASP A 278 1.87 -1.00 -13.39
N ASN A 279 1.44 -2.00 -14.12
CA ASN A 279 2.19 -3.23 -14.38
C ASN A 279 2.11 -3.69 -15.84
N ARG A 280 1.89 -2.78 -16.78
CA ARG A 280 1.80 -3.11 -18.21
C ARG A 280 3.07 -3.72 -18.79
N ASP A 281 4.21 -3.45 -18.17
CA ASP A 281 5.51 -4.06 -18.50
C ASP A 281 5.72 -5.44 -17.84
N GLY A 282 4.78 -5.89 -16.99
CA GLY A 282 4.81 -7.21 -16.35
C GLY A 282 5.89 -7.38 -15.27
N HIS A 283 6.40 -6.27 -14.74
CA HIS A 283 7.45 -6.28 -13.71
C HIS A 283 7.00 -6.90 -12.39
N PHE A 284 5.74 -6.67 -12.03
CA PHE A 284 5.17 -7.16 -10.77
C PHE A 284 4.40 -8.45 -10.95
N THR A 285 4.71 -9.44 -10.12
CA THR A 285 3.95 -10.68 -10.04
C THR A 285 3.09 -10.67 -8.77
N PRO A 286 1.78 -10.97 -8.86
CA PRO A 286 0.94 -11.14 -7.68
C PRO A 286 1.53 -12.16 -6.70
N GLY A 287 1.43 -11.88 -5.40
CA GLY A 287 2.01 -12.68 -4.32
C GLY A 287 3.38 -12.21 -3.83
N LEU A 288 4.10 -11.37 -4.57
CA LEU A 288 5.38 -10.83 -4.15
C LEU A 288 5.23 -9.95 -2.91
N TYR A 289 6.28 -9.95 -2.08
CA TYR A 289 6.43 -9.05 -0.95
C TYR A 289 6.79 -7.65 -1.44
N ALA A 290 6.16 -6.64 -0.86
CA ALA A 290 6.35 -5.24 -1.19
C ALA A 290 6.70 -4.43 0.06
N ARG A 291 7.72 -3.58 -0.05
CA ARG A 291 7.98 -2.50 0.90
C ARG A 291 7.32 -1.24 0.38
N LEU A 292 6.56 -0.58 1.21
CA LEU A 292 5.76 0.58 0.83
C LEU A 292 6.19 1.77 1.69
N LYS A 293 6.22 2.95 1.07
CA LYS A 293 6.60 4.20 1.72
C LYS A 293 5.56 5.27 1.38
N LEU A 294 4.92 5.81 2.41
CA LEU A 294 3.90 6.83 2.30
C LEU A 294 4.37 8.14 2.95
N VAL A 295 3.93 9.28 2.41
CA VAL A 295 4.17 10.58 3.03
C VAL A 295 3.37 10.68 4.32
N GLY A 296 4.07 10.75 5.45
CA GLY A 296 3.50 10.69 6.81
C GLY A 296 3.40 12.04 7.52
N SER A 297 3.77 13.15 6.87
CA SER A 297 3.61 14.50 7.42
C SER A 297 3.38 15.54 6.32
N SER A 298 2.79 16.68 6.67
CA SER A 298 2.95 17.89 5.86
C SER A 298 4.43 18.29 5.82
N GLN A 299 4.81 19.06 4.81
CA GLN A 299 6.15 19.63 4.73
C GLN A 299 6.38 20.56 5.93
N TYR A 300 7.52 20.40 6.62
CA TYR A 300 7.95 21.31 7.68
C TYR A 300 9.47 21.47 7.66
N ALA A 301 9.94 22.61 8.19
CA ALA A 301 11.37 22.85 8.34
C ALA A 301 11.88 22.03 9.53
N ALA A 302 12.69 21.02 9.25
CA ALA A 302 13.26 20.17 10.29
C ALA A 302 14.73 20.50 10.53
N ALA A 303 15.11 20.52 11.81
CA ALA A 303 16.50 20.53 12.21
C ALA A 303 17.10 19.13 12.07
N LEU A 304 18.20 19.01 11.33
CA LEU A 304 18.93 17.76 11.10
C LEU A 304 20.26 17.79 11.82
N ILE A 305 20.53 16.78 12.64
CA ILE A 305 21.76 16.67 13.43
C ILE A 305 22.36 15.26 13.35
N LYS A 306 23.64 15.11 13.63
CA LYS A 306 24.25 13.79 13.83
C LYS A 306 23.64 13.10 15.05
N ASP A 307 23.35 11.82 14.92
CA ASP A 307 22.78 11.00 16.02
C ASP A 307 23.71 10.94 17.25
N GLU A 308 25.04 11.07 17.01
CA GLU A 308 26.07 11.12 18.03
C GLU A 308 25.97 12.35 18.96
N ALA A 309 25.34 13.43 18.48
CA ALA A 309 25.14 14.65 19.27
C ALA A 309 24.02 14.52 20.32
N VAL A 310 23.24 13.43 20.26
CA VAL A 310 22.10 13.23 21.15
C VAL A 310 22.51 12.53 22.41
N GLY A 311 22.38 13.24 23.55
CA GLY A 311 22.49 12.66 24.88
C GLY A 311 21.15 12.13 25.40
N THR A 312 21.25 11.30 26.44
CA THR A 312 20.07 10.80 27.17
C THR A 312 20.29 11.00 28.66
N ASP A 313 19.38 11.70 29.30
CA ASP A 313 19.39 11.95 30.74
C ASP A 313 18.01 11.64 31.32
N LEU A 314 17.94 10.72 32.29
CA LEU A 314 16.70 10.26 32.94
C LEU A 314 15.55 9.98 31.94
N GLY A 315 15.89 9.39 30.79
CA GLY A 315 14.91 9.05 29.75
C GLY A 315 14.55 10.21 28.82
N LYS A 316 15.03 11.43 29.06
CA LYS A 316 14.85 12.58 28.17
C LYS A 316 16.01 12.71 27.20
N LYS A 317 15.72 13.06 25.97
CA LYS A 317 16.73 13.34 24.94
C LYS A 317 17.14 14.80 25.01
N PHE A 318 18.43 15.05 24.88
CA PHE A 318 18.98 16.39 24.93
C PHE A 318 20.16 16.56 23.99
N VAL A 319 20.50 17.78 23.71
CA VAL A 319 21.74 18.21 23.05
C VAL A 319 22.43 19.32 23.89
N LEU A 320 23.72 19.47 23.66
CA LEU A 320 24.50 20.56 24.24
C LEU A 320 24.70 21.63 23.18
N VAL A 321 24.06 22.77 23.37
CA VAL A 321 24.12 23.95 22.49
C VAL A 321 25.20 24.91 23.01
N LEU A 322 25.97 25.52 22.10
CA LEU A 322 26.93 26.58 22.47
C LEU A 322 26.29 27.95 22.24
N ASP A 323 26.48 28.81 23.20
CA ASP A 323 26.16 30.22 23.04
C ASP A 323 27.31 31.01 22.37
N LYS A 324 27.16 32.33 22.29
CA LYS A 324 28.13 33.21 21.63
C LYS A 324 29.49 33.25 22.35
N ASP A 325 29.50 32.92 23.63
CA ASP A 325 30.68 32.92 24.52
C ASP A 325 31.28 31.52 24.66
N ASN A 326 30.86 30.55 23.81
CA ASN A 326 31.21 29.15 23.87
C ASN A 326 30.85 28.46 25.20
N ALA A 327 29.87 28.98 25.92
CA ALA A 327 29.34 28.34 27.10
C ALA A 327 28.27 27.27 26.68
N VAL A 328 28.37 26.13 27.34
CA VAL A 328 27.52 24.96 27.06
C VAL A 328 26.17 25.10 27.73
N GLN A 329 25.10 24.98 26.95
CA GLN A 329 23.73 24.99 27.44
C GLN A 329 23.08 23.59 27.18
N TYR A 330 22.47 23.06 28.24
CA TYR A 330 21.63 21.86 28.13
C TYR A 330 20.30 22.25 27.50
N ARG A 331 19.90 21.51 26.43
CA ARG A 331 18.61 21.75 25.81
C ARG A 331 17.90 20.42 25.54
N ALA A 332 16.72 20.25 26.13
CA ALA A 332 15.85 19.12 25.85
C ALA A 332 15.30 19.24 24.43
N ILE A 333 15.24 18.09 23.73
CA ILE A 333 14.77 18.02 22.34
C ILE A 333 13.77 16.87 22.16
N GLU A 334 12.92 17.02 21.15
CA GLU A 334 12.06 15.95 20.66
C GLU A 334 12.62 15.38 19.36
N LEU A 335 12.87 14.08 19.35
CA LEU A 335 13.44 13.40 18.20
C LEU A 335 12.37 12.93 17.22
N GLY A 336 12.67 13.07 15.94
CA GLY A 336 12.00 12.39 14.83
C GLY A 336 12.75 11.13 14.38
N PRO A 337 12.35 10.55 13.24
CA PRO A 337 13.06 9.45 12.60
C PRO A 337 14.47 9.87 12.14
N LYS A 338 15.23 8.89 11.61
CA LYS A 338 16.48 9.18 10.91
C LYS A 338 16.19 9.46 9.44
N LEU A 339 16.91 10.40 8.87
CA LEU A 339 16.87 10.74 7.45
C LEU A 339 18.31 10.80 6.93
N GLU A 340 18.65 9.95 5.96
CA GLU A 340 19.98 9.89 5.33
C GLU A 340 21.14 9.90 6.33
N GLY A 341 21.03 9.10 7.40
CA GLY A 341 22.04 9.02 8.47
C GLY A 341 21.98 10.12 9.53
N LEU A 342 21.24 11.20 9.31
CA LEU A 342 21.00 12.26 10.29
C LEU A 342 19.75 12.01 11.11
N ARG A 343 19.68 12.59 12.31
CA ARG A 343 18.51 12.56 13.18
C ARG A 343 17.68 13.84 12.99
N ILE A 344 16.39 13.66 12.73
CA ILE A 344 15.44 14.77 12.74
C ILE A 344 15.20 15.20 14.18
N VAL A 345 15.18 16.51 14.42
CA VAL A 345 14.74 17.14 15.67
C VAL A 345 13.49 17.96 15.36
N ARG A 346 12.36 17.55 15.97
CA ARG A 346 11.05 18.20 15.76
C ARG A 346 10.90 19.50 16.52
N SER A 347 11.51 19.57 17.72
CA SER A 347 11.46 20.76 18.56
C SER A 347 12.70 20.89 19.44
N GLY A 348 13.04 22.11 19.80
CA GLY A 348 14.14 22.43 20.74
C GLY A 348 15.42 22.96 20.08
N LEU A 349 15.53 22.96 18.74
CA LEU A 349 16.68 23.54 18.02
C LEU A 349 16.24 24.51 16.94
N ALA A 350 17.06 25.52 16.69
CA ALA A 350 16.90 26.50 15.62
C ALA A 350 18.04 26.35 14.57
N LYS A 351 17.76 26.86 13.38
CA LYS A 351 18.75 26.93 12.29
C LYS A 351 19.99 27.72 12.73
N GLY A 352 21.14 27.16 12.39
CA GLY A 352 22.44 27.85 12.62
C GLY A 352 22.94 27.77 14.06
N GLU A 353 22.22 27.16 14.99
CA GLU A 353 22.75 26.87 16.32
C GLU A 353 23.92 25.90 16.24
N LYS A 354 24.95 26.13 17.06
CA LYS A 354 26.10 25.22 17.16
C LYS A 354 25.86 24.21 18.28
N ILE A 355 25.97 22.93 17.96
CA ILE A 355 25.82 21.86 18.95
C ILE A 355 27.09 21.04 19.06
N VAL A 356 27.32 20.47 20.24
CA VAL A 356 28.42 19.54 20.47
C VAL A 356 28.05 18.19 19.82
N VAL A 357 28.88 17.74 18.87
CA VAL A 357 28.70 16.45 18.18
C VAL A 357 29.63 15.37 18.71
N ASN A 358 30.79 15.76 19.23
CA ASN A 358 31.71 14.82 19.87
C ASN A 358 32.33 15.45 21.10
N GLY A 359 32.56 14.68 22.17
CA GLY A 359 33.08 15.15 23.44
C GLY A 359 32.01 15.54 24.45
N LEU A 360 30.76 15.06 24.31
CA LEU A 360 29.67 15.34 25.27
C LEU A 360 30.04 15.02 26.71
N GLN A 361 30.91 14.01 26.96
CA GLN A 361 31.36 13.65 28.30
C GLN A 361 32.30 14.68 28.93
N ARG A 362 32.85 15.60 28.17
CA ARG A 362 33.76 16.66 28.62
C ARG A 362 33.10 18.03 28.70
N ALA A 363 31.91 18.18 28.16
CA ALA A 363 31.16 19.41 28.09
C ALA A 363 30.05 19.36 29.17
N PHE A 364 30.19 20.17 30.17
CA PHE A 364 29.18 20.25 31.24
C PHE A 364 28.34 21.54 31.08
N PRO A 365 27.05 21.48 31.35
CA PRO A 365 26.22 22.70 31.34
C PRO A 365 26.82 23.82 32.17
N GLY A 366 26.95 25.03 31.58
CA GLY A 366 27.58 26.20 32.22
C GLY A 366 29.10 26.28 32.09
N SER A 367 29.80 25.24 31.57
CA SER A 367 31.24 25.31 31.31
C SER A 367 31.53 25.96 29.95
N THR A 368 32.67 26.64 29.84
CA THR A 368 33.19 27.17 28.59
C THR A 368 34.07 26.08 27.94
N VAL A 369 33.89 25.84 26.62
CA VAL A 369 34.63 24.83 25.84
C VAL A 369 35.42 25.49 24.72
N ASP A 370 36.44 24.75 24.21
CA ASP A 370 37.19 25.12 23.00
C ASP A 370 36.57 24.39 21.80
N PRO A 371 35.75 25.06 20.95
CA PRO A 371 35.01 24.44 19.88
C PRO A 371 35.86 24.22 18.63
N LYS A 372 36.01 22.99 18.20
CA LYS A 372 36.53 22.62 16.86
C LYS A 372 35.35 22.40 15.90
N SER A 373 35.19 23.28 14.92
CA SER A 373 34.12 23.15 13.93
C SER A 373 34.33 21.93 13.03
N VAL A 374 33.30 21.12 12.89
CA VAL A 374 33.25 19.97 11.97
C VAL A 374 31.96 20.01 11.16
N PRO A 375 31.92 19.44 9.95
CA PRO A 375 30.67 19.42 9.18
C PRO A 375 29.62 18.52 9.85
N MET A 376 28.35 18.97 9.82
CA MET A 376 27.21 18.21 10.33
C MET A 376 26.95 16.95 9.51
N ALA A 377 27.23 16.96 8.20
CA ALA A 377 27.09 15.83 7.29
C ALA A 377 28.27 15.82 6.31
N ASP A 378 28.55 14.68 5.73
CA ASP A 378 29.51 14.55 4.63
C ASP A 378 28.90 15.08 3.30
N GLU A 379 29.76 15.27 2.28
CA GLU A 379 29.31 15.78 0.97
C GLU A 379 28.29 14.85 0.30
N ALA A 380 28.39 13.54 0.49
CA ALA A 380 27.48 12.57 -0.09
C ALA A 380 26.06 12.73 0.52
N THR A 381 25.98 12.81 1.85
CA THR A 381 24.73 13.05 2.57
C THR A 381 24.13 14.41 2.18
N LEU A 382 24.93 15.47 2.08
CA LEU A 382 24.43 16.77 1.64
C LEU A 382 23.90 16.75 0.22
N ALA A 383 24.53 16.01 -0.69
CA ALA A 383 24.05 15.83 -2.06
C ALA A 383 22.73 15.04 -2.10
N GLN A 384 22.58 14.01 -1.27
CA GLN A 384 21.32 13.26 -1.14
C GLN A 384 20.19 14.13 -0.60
N LEU A 385 20.47 14.89 0.45
CA LEU A 385 19.50 15.84 1.01
C LEU A 385 19.08 16.91 -0.01
N ALA A 386 20.01 17.41 -0.83
CA ALA A 386 19.71 18.36 -1.89
C ALA A 386 18.78 17.75 -2.97
N ARG A 387 18.98 16.50 -3.34
CA ARG A 387 18.09 15.76 -4.27
C ARG A 387 16.70 15.57 -3.67
N LEU A 388 16.62 15.18 -2.41
CA LEU A 388 15.34 15.05 -1.70
C LEU A 388 14.59 16.38 -1.66
N ARG A 389 15.28 17.48 -1.39
CA ARG A 389 14.71 18.83 -1.42
C ARG A 389 14.13 19.16 -2.78
N GLN A 390 14.87 18.94 -3.87
CA GLN A 390 14.39 19.17 -5.23
C GLN A 390 13.13 18.34 -5.53
N SER A 391 13.12 17.07 -5.17
CA SER A 391 11.95 16.20 -5.39
C SER A 391 10.72 16.63 -4.59
N VAL A 392 10.89 17.28 -3.44
CA VAL A 392 9.81 17.84 -2.64
C VAL A 392 9.29 19.15 -3.26
N GLU A 393 10.21 20.05 -3.67
CA GLU A 393 9.87 21.33 -4.30
C GLU A 393 9.19 21.15 -5.67
N GLU A 394 9.58 20.16 -6.46
CA GLU A 394 8.95 19.82 -7.76
C GLU A 394 7.50 19.32 -7.59
N ARG A 395 7.17 18.70 -6.46
CA ARG A 395 5.80 18.24 -6.16
C ARG A 395 4.87 19.35 -5.71
N ASP A 396 5.38 20.31 -4.94
CA ASP A 396 4.60 21.47 -4.49
C ASP A 396 4.40 22.52 -5.60
N SER A 397 5.12 22.41 -6.71
CA SER A 397 4.85 23.23 -7.89
C SER A 397 3.53 22.77 -8.49
N PRO A 398 2.52 23.67 -8.66
CA PRO A 398 1.27 23.29 -9.27
C PRO A 398 1.56 22.73 -10.67
N ARG A 399 1.23 21.43 -10.88
CA ARG A 399 1.23 20.84 -12.21
C ARG A 399 0.30 21.71 -13.05
N VAL A 400 0.87 22.59 -13.85
CA VAL A 400 0.16 23.22 -14.97
C VAL A 400 -0.28 22.05 -15.84
N ALA A 401 -1.54 21.68 -15.68
CA ALA A 401 -2.19 20.72 -16.55
C ALA A 401 -2.01 21.25 -17.98
N LYS A 402 -1.13 20.63 -18.74
CA LYS A 402 -1.17 20.71 -20.20
C LYS A 402 -2.48 20.04 -20.62
N GLN A 403 -3.56 20.83 -20.60
CA GLN A 403 -4.73 20.57 -21.40
C GLN A 403 -4.29 20.69 -22.86
N ASP A 404 -3.91 19.57 -23.45
CA ASP A 404 -3.99 19.42 -24.89
C ASP A 404 -5.46 19.41 -25.27
N ILE A 405 -5.95 20.63 -25.51
CA ILE A 405 -7.22 20.86 -26.18
C ILE A 405 -6.99 20.43 -27.65
N ASN A 406 -7.19 19.17 -27.92
CA ASN A 406 -7.37 18.69 -29.28
C ASN A 406 -8.85 18.83 -29.63
N ASN A 407 -9.19 20.07 -29.99
CA ASN A 407 -10.49 20.45 -30.55
C ASN A 407 -10.41 20.17 -32.05
N ASP A 408 -10.65 18.94 -32.47
CA ASP A 408 -10.87 18.62 -33.87
C ASP A 408 -12.14 17.76 -34.00
N LYS A 409 -13.24 18.46 -34.16
CA LYS A 409 -14.51 17.91 -34.64
C LYS A 409 -14.67 18.31 -36.09
N PRO A 410 -14.61 17.40 -37.05
CA PRO A 410 -15.14 17.72 -38.39
C PRO A 410 -16.67 17.73 -38.35
N ARG A 411 -17.25 18.84 -38.76
CA ARG A 411 -18.64 18.93 -39.20
C ARG A 411 -18.75 18.21 -40.55
N GLY A 412 -19.68 17.27 -40.63
CA GLY A 412 -20.08 16.58 -41.82
C GLY A 412 -21.21 15.62 -41.50
#